data_fb112236d3010dcc8abd4d4622d7734f
#
_entry.id   fb112236d3010dcc8abd4d4622d7734f
#
_cell.length_a   1.000
_cell.length_b   1.000
_cell.length_c   1.000
_cell.angle_alpha   90.00
_cell.angle_beta   90.00
_cell.angle_gamma   90.00
#
_symmetry.space_group_name_H-M   'P 1'
#
loop_
_entity.id
_entity.type
_entity.pdbx_description
1 polymer ?
#
loop_
_entity_poly.entity_id
_entity_poly.type
_entity_poly.pdbx_seq_one_letter_code
_entity_poly.pdbx_strand_id
1 'polypeptide(L)'
;LYLIVETKVPEMVTETTAPFFLSLPMTSVNGSNADDGGERWIYDVTVYPKNLTGIPTLEKTVREALSDTGKNDGFAHTATASANDTMECQILSTLPSITSEATYLTDYSFVDTLDAGLSYCKNDVKIEFFRSSSCTEDDRITVWNEGDGKFSVSYNDTPGMTISMTADGLAEINGSFAVYTKSDMINSGYSDCTVRITYSAKLNPDKSLVCGDDGNSNNVVLVWKRTNSIYYDTLVDDCHVYSYGVDLTKEFSGGQGDFSKEEFLLYNDSDGYFVTAELDESEGIYYVTGHIPGRNDATRFTPTADGSILVKGLEDDTYIATEIQTANGYTLLRDDIQIVIEATESENLCDIYVTDVLGVLQNDLRYADVPKGLYKNMPQKHLEHYLLTASAKVDSNTVTMDADGESANAIVPLTVVNTRGFNLPQTGGHGTWMYGVAGTVLMVAAAIILVSARRKKKLEK
;
A
#
# COMPACT_ATOMS: atom_id res chain seq x y z
N LEU A 1 -28.26 11.16 51.83
CA LEU A 1 -27.11 10.94 50.94
C LEU A 1 -27.59 10.27 49.68
N TYR A 2 -27.30 10.83 48.52
CA TYR A 2 -27.70 10.33 47.22
C TYR A 2 -26.44 10.04 46.41
N LEU A 3 -26.42 8.92 45.64
CA LEU A 3 -25.43 8.64 44.63
C LEU A 3 -25.97 9.13 43.28
N ILE A 4 -25.23 10.04 42.68
CA ILE A 4 -25.54 10.55 41.35
C ILE A 4 -24.68 9.81 40.33
N VAL A 5 -25.33 9.20 39.36
CA VAL A 5 -24.68 8.46 38.26
C VAL A 5 -25.24 8.96 36.93
N GLU A 6 -24.40 9.29 36.03
CA GLU A 6 -24.77 9.61 34.65
C GLU A 6 -25.05 8.27 33.92
N THR A 7 -26.27 8.10 33.41
CA THR A 7 -26.71 6.83 32.78
C THR A 7 -26.85 6.94 31.27
N LYS A 8 -26.76 8.16 30.70
CA LYS A 8 -26.81 8.41 29.26
C LYS A 8 -26.02 9.66 28.94
N VAL A 9 -25.15 9.53 27.95
CA VAL A 9 -24.28 10.60 27.49
C VAL A 9 -24.48 10.86 26.00
N PRO A 10 -24.23 12.08 25.50
CA PRO A 10 -24.11 12.37 24.09
C PRO A 10 -22.94 11.59 23.45
N GLU A 11 -23.02 11.33 22.15
CA GLU A 11 -22.00 10.55 21.41
C GLU A 11 -20.59 11.14 21.45
N MET A 12 -20.47 12.46 21.57
CA MET A 12 -19.20 13.19 21.64
C MET A 12 -18.56 13.19 23.05
N VAL A 13 -19.15 12.53 24.02
CA VAL A 13 -18.58 12.43 25.37
C VAL A 13 -17.61 11.26 25.44
N THR A 14 -16.36 11.56 25.77
CA THR A 14 -15.27 10.59 25.86
C THR A 14 -15.06 10.03 27.25
N GLU A 15 -15.34 10.85 28.23
CA GLU A 15 -15.28 10.44 29.63
C GLU A 15 -16.45 11.06 30.39
N THR A 16 -17.23 10.19 31.07
CA THR A 16 -18.34 10.62 31.93
C THR A 16 -17.81 11.09 33.26
N THR A 17 -18.54 12.03 33.87
CA THR A 17 -18.30 12.37 35.26
C THR A 17 -18.36 11.11 36.13
N ALA A 18 -17.35 10.88 36.95
CA ALA A 18 -17.36 9.77 37.90
C ALA A 18 -18.58 9.89 38.83
N PRO A 19 -19.21 8.78 39.19
CA PRO A 19 -20.28 8.80 40.16
C PRO A 19 -19.90 9.51 41.46
N PHE A 20 -20.73 10.43 41.93
CA PHE A 20 -20.43 11.24 43.11
C PHE A 20 -21.61 11.21 44.11
N PHE A 21 -21.29 11.42 45.38
CA PHE A 21 -22.27 11.51 46.42
C PHE A 21 -22.71 12.95 46.66
N LEU A 22 -24.03 13.14 46.74
CA LEU A 22 -24.65 14.38 47.10
C LEU A 22 -25.41 14.22 48.44
N SER A 23 -25.07 15.03 49.42
CA SER A 23 -25.81 15.05 50.68
C SER A 23 -26.89 16.15 50.62
N LEU A 24 -28.14 15.77 50.83
CA LEU A 24 -29.24 16.70 51.01
C LEU A 24 -29.90 16.47 52.35
N PRO A 25 -30.15 17.47 53.13
CA PRO A 25 -29.72 18.86 52.94
C PRO A 25 -28.21 19.04 53.08
N MET A 26 -27.67 20.05 52.44
CA MET A 26 -26.30 20.53 52.64
C MET A 26 -26.28 21.69 53.59
N THR A 27 -25.12 21.94 54.23
CA THR A 27 -24.84 23.20 54.92
C THR A 27 -24.04 24.08 53.99
N SER A 28 -24.30 25.39 53.94
CA SER A 28 -23.48 26.30 53.21
C SER A 28 -22.09 26.39 53.85
N VAL A 29 -21.07 25.99 53.12
CA VAL A 29 -19.68 26.19 53.52
C VAL A 29 -19.30 27.62 53.06
N ASN A 30 -18.94 28.46 53.99
CA ASN A 30 -18.62 29.89 53.77
C ASN A 30 -19.82 30.68 53.23
N GLY A 31 -20.85 30.83 54.06
CA GLY A 31 -22.01 31.65 53.72
C GLY A 31 -21.61 33.01 53.19
N SER A 32 -21.91 33.27 51.93
CA SER A 32 -21.77 34.59 51.30
C SER A 32 -22.68 35.64 51.93
N ASN A 33 -23.51 35.23 52.91
CA ASN A 33 -24.32 36.08 53.72
C ASN A 33 -23.83 36.00 55.16
N ALA A 34 -22.92 36.91 55.48
CA ALA A 34 -22.33 37.07 56.84
C ALA A 34 -23.35 37.30 57.93
N ASP A 35 -24.59 37.65 57.62
CA ASP A 35 -25.61 37.98 58.55
C ASP A 35 -26.33 36.79 59.21
N ASP A 36 -26.14 35.54 58.65
CA ASP A 36 -26.89 34.36 59.10
C ASP A 36 -26.04 33.29 59.82
N GLY A 37 -24.82 33.56 60.16
CA GLY A 37 -23.97 32.64 60.93
C GLY A 37 -23.58 31.33 60.20
N GLY A 38 -23.87 31.15 58.93
CA GLY A 38 -23.44 30.05 58.12
C GLY A 38 -24.18 28.73 58.37
N GLU A 39 -25.28 28.70 59.08
CA GLU A 39 -26.03 27.52 59.53
C GLU A 39 -27.35 27.26 58.76
N ARG A 40 -27.42 27.64 57.51
CA ARG A 40 -28.62 27.34 56.72
C ARG A 40 -28.53 25.95 56.07
N TRP A 41 -29.55 25.17 56.21
CA TRP A 41 -29.78 23.95 55.44
C TRP A 41 -30.19 24.32 54.00
N ILE A 42 -29.43 23.85 53.03
CA ILE A 42 -29.70 24.02 51.59
C ILE A 42 -30.36 22.75 51.08
N TYR A 43 -31.56 22.88 50.55
CA TYR A 43 -32.32 21.80 49.95
C TYR A 43 -32.34 21.86 48.43
N ASP A 44 -32.02 23.02 47.88
CA ASP A 44 -31.94 23.27 46.45
C ASP A 44 -30.45 23.43 46.09
N VAL A 45 -29.87 22.36 45.49
CA VAL A 45 -28.47 22.28 45.16
C VAL A 45 -28.35 22.07 43.67
N THR A 46 -27.68 22.99 42.96
CA THR A 46 -27.33 22.83 41.55
C THR A 46 -25.91 22.28 41.46
N VAL A 47 -25.75 21.14 40.78
CA VAL A 47 -24.43 20.56 40.46
C VAL A 47 -24.18 20.64 38.95
N TYR A 48 -22.94 20.85 38.57
CA TYR A 48 -22.52 20.97 37.18
C TYR A 48 -21.53 19.83 36.87
N PRO A 49 -22.03 18.61 36.60
CA PRO A 49 -21.15 17.52 36.17
C PRO A 49 -20.49 17.91 34.87
N LYS A 50 -19.19 17.66 34.75
CA LYS A 50 -18.43 17.96 33.56
C LYS A 50 -17.97 16.65 32.91
N ASN A 51 -18.41 16.45 31.72
CA ASN A 51 -17.92 15.38 30.86
C ASN A 51 -16.77 15.90 30.02
N LEU A 52 -15.83 15.04 29.72
CA LEU A 52 -14.82 15.36 28.72
C LEU A 52 -15.42 15.13 27.33
N THR A 53 -15.27 16.11 26.47
CA THR A 53 -15.62 16.06 25.05
C THR A 53 -14.36 16.35 24.24
N GLY A 54 -14.32 15.95 22.98
CA GLY A 54 -13.17 16.16 22.12
C GLY A 54 -12.23 14.96 22.18
N ILE A 55 -12.68 13.86 21.55
CA ILE A 55 -11.83 12.71 21.19
C ILE A 55 -10.91 13.21 20.09
N PRO A 56 -9.62 12.85 20.09
CA PRO A 56 -8.82 12.91 18.88
C PRO A 56 -9.53 12.18 17.75
N THR A 57 -9.38 12.64 16.54
CA THR A 57 -9.65 11.81 15.35
C THR A 57 -8.37 11.11 14.97
N LEU A 58 -8.49 10.04 14.21
CA LEU A 58 -7.35 9.37 13.61
C LEU A 58 -7.76 8.90 12.23
N GLU A 59 -6.95 9.24 11.22
CA GLU A 59 -7.13 8.82 9.85
C GLU A 59 -5.76 8.47 9.29
N LYS A 60 -5.64 7.27 8.74
CA LYS A 60 -4.44 6.75 8.10
C LYS A 60 -4.66 6.62 6.61
N THR A 61 -3.81 7.24 5.82
CA THR A 61 -3.92 7.22 4.36
C THR A 61 -2.56 7.04 3.70
N VAL A 62 -2.57 6.62 2.46
CA VAL A 62 -1.39 6.35 1.65
C VAL A 62 -1.63 6.85 0.23
N ARG A 63 -0.56 7.17 -0.47
CA ARG A 63 -0.54 7.38 -1.91
C ARG A 63 0.81 6.99 -2.47
N GLU A 64 0.90 6.78 -3.74
CA GLU A 64 2.17 6.71 -4.43
C GLU A 64 2.90 8.07 -4.38
N ALA A 65 4.23 8.06 -4.28
CA ALA A 65 4.99 9.30 -4.20
C ALA A 65 4.87 10.11 -5.50
N LEU A 66 4.70 11.45 -5.37
CA LEU A 66 4.58 12.36 -6.52
C LEU A 66 5.80 12.35 -7.46
N SER A 67 6.92 11.82 -7.02
CA SER A 67 8.14 11.66 -7.80
C SER A 67 8.19 10.37 -8.60
N ASP A 68 7.26 9.46 -8.34
CA ASP A 68 7.13 8.19 -9.05
C ASP A 68 6.18 8.32 -10.24
N THR A 69 6.21 7.32 -11.12
CA THR A 69 5.26 7.23 -12.23
C THR A 69 4.05 6.43 -11.74
N GLY A 70 2.86 6.92 -11.97
CA GLY A 70 1.64 6.22 -11.57
C GLY A 70 0.46 7.14 -11.32
N LYS A 71 -0.60 6.59 -10.73
CA LYS A 71 -1.83 7.31 -10.43
C LYS A 71 -1.69 8.13 -9.15
N ASN A 72 -1.37 9.41 -9.30
CA ASN A 72 -1.27 10.35 -8.19
C ASN A 72 -2.63 10.93 -7.81
N ASP A 73 -3.55 10.11 -7.35
CA ASP A 73 -4.94 10.50 -7.08
C ASP A 73 -5.15 11.17 -5.71
N GLY A 74 -4.09 11.38 -4.97
CA GLY A 74 -4.13 11.92 -3.62
C GLY A 74 -4.08 10.85 -2.54
N PHE A 75 -4.18 11.24 -1.29
CA PHE A 75 -4.17 10.32 -0.16
C PHE A 75 -5.52 9.61 -0.02
N ALA A 76 -5.50 8.29 0.10
CA ALA A 76 -6.66 7.43 0.30
C ALA A 76 -6.33 6.28 1.26
N HIS A 77 -7.32 5.51 1.69
CA HIS A 77 -7.09 4.32 2.53
C HIS A 77 -6.45 3.17 1.75
N THR A 78 -6.53 3.22 0.42
CA THR A 78 -5.94 2.23 -0.46
C THR A 78 -5.12 2.90 -1.55
N ALA A 79 -4.06 2.24 -2.00
CA ALA A 79 -3.28 2.60 -3.17
C ALA A 79 -2.81 1.34 -3.89
N THR A 80 -2.59 1.43 -5.19
CA THR A 80 -1.87 0.42 -5.96
C THR A 80 -0.46 0.90 -6.23
N ALA A 81 0.50 -0.01 -6.34
CA ALA A 81 1.88 0.33 -6.64
C ALA A 81 2.64 -0.86 -7.24
N SER A 82 3.63 -0.54 -8.05
CA SER A 82 4.63 -1.52 -8.45
C SER A 82 5.64 -1.78 -7.34
N ALA A 83 6.21 -2.96 -7.30
CA ALA A 83 7.23 -3.28 -6.30
C ALA A 83 8.46 -2.34 -6.45
N ASN A 84 9.05 -1.96 -5.33
CA ASN A 84 10.09 -0.95 -5.17
C ASN A 84 9.64 0.51 -5.30
N ASP A 85 8.38 0.78 -5.58
CA ASP A 85 7.87 2.15 -5.58
C ASP A 85 7.81 2.73 -4.17
N THR A 86 7.93 4.04 -4.12
CA THR A 86 7.89 4.79 -2.86
C THR A 86 6.47 5.24 -2.60
N MET A 87 5.96 4.86 -1.43
CA MET A 87 4.66 5.28 -0.92
C MET A 87 4.82 6.44 0.05
N GLU A 88 4.02 7.48 -0.09
CA GLU A 88 3.86 8.52 0.91
C GLU A 88 2.71 8.13 1.85
N CYS A 89 3.02 7.97 3.14
CA CYS A 89 2.06 7.67 4.19
C CYS A 89 1.68 8.94 4.94
N GLN A 90 0.41 9.07 5.27
CA GLN A 90 -0.12 10.21 6.03
C GLN A 90 -0.95 9.73 7.21
N ILE A 91 -0.75 10.37 8.37
CA ILE A 91 -1.62 10.25 9.53
C ILE A 91 -2.20 11.63 9.81
N LEU A 92 -3.52 11.73 9.84
CA LEU A 92 -4.25 12.90 10.30
C LEU A 92 -4.87 12.63 11.66
N SER A 93 -4.71 13.56 12.58
CA SER A 93 -5.30 13.49 13.91
C SER A 93 -5.70 14.88 14.36
N THR A 94 -6.80 15.02 15.11
CA THR A 94 -7.09 16.24 15.85
C THR A 94 -6.59 16.09 17.28
N LEU A 95 -5.91 17.11 17.79
CA LEU A 95 -5.54 17.13 19.20
C LEU A 95 -6.80 17.25 20.08
N PRO A 96 -6.84 16.56 21.22
CA PRO A 96 -7.93 16.73 22.16
C PRO A 96 -7.95 18.14 22.74
N SER A 97 -9.14 18.60 23.18
CA SER A 97 -9.27 19.90 23.84
C SER A 97 -8.42 19.99 25.10
N ILE A 98 -7.53 20.96 25.15
CA ILE A 98 -6.65 21.29 26.30
C ILE A 98 -7.14 22.59 26.89
N THR A 99 -7.85 22.51 28.04
CA THR A 99 -8.55 23.64 28.63
C THR A 99 -7.98 24.08 29.99
N SER A 100 -7.10 23.28 30.56
CA SER A 100 -6.45 23.52 31.85
C SER A 100 -5.26 22.58 32.06
N GLU A 101 -4.44 22.81 33.07
CA GLU A 101 -3.34 21.89 33.44
C GLU A 101 -3.81 20.47 33.74
N ALA A 102 -5.06 20.28 34.20
CA ALA A 102 -5.62 18.96 34.43
C ALA A 102 -5.83 18.16 33.12
N THR A 103 -5.96 18.86 32.00
CA THR A 103 -6.18 18.24 30.67
C THR A 103 -4.91 18.22 29.80
N TYR A 104 -3.75 18.59 30.34
CA TYR A 104 -2.49 18.51 29.63
C TYR A 104 -2.21 17.08 29.19
N LEU A 105 -1.68 16.95 27.98
CA LEU A 105 -1.14 15.68 27.49
C LEU A 105 0.18 15.38 28.21
N THR A 106 0.27 14.20 28.77
CA THR A 106 1.49 13.63 29.37
C THR A 106 2.11 12.55 28.49
N ASP A 107 1.34 12.06 27.51
CA ASP A 107 1.78 11.22 26.42
C ASP A 107 0.94 11.52 25.17
N TYR A 108 1.58 11.52 24.01
CA TYR A 108 0.94 11.59 22.71
C TYR A 108 1.89 10.95 21.70
N SER A 109 1.52 9.78 21.26
CA SER A 109 2.41 8.93 20.47
C SER A 109 1.63 8.14 19.43
N PHE A 110 2.28 7.86 18.31
CA PHE A 110 1.76 7.03 17.23
C PHE A 110 2.64 5.80 17.09
N VAL A 111 2.05 4.63 17.23
CA VAL A 111 2.71 3.34 17.04
C VAL A 111 2.24 2.78 15.71
N ASP A 112 3.12 2.80 14.75
CA ASP A 112 2.88 2.42 13.36
C ASP A 112 3.48 1.05 13.08
N THR A 113 2.81 0.22 12.29
CA THR A 113 3.25 -1.15 11.98
C THR A 113 2.99 -1.45 10.52
N LEU A 114 4.04 -1.84 9.81
CA LEU A 114 3.98 -2.29 8.43
C LEU A 114 3.91 -3.82 8.37
N ASP A 115 3.19 -4.34 7.38
CA ASP A 115 3.34 -5.72 6.96
C ASP A 115 4.72 -5.97 6.34
N ALA A 116 5.13 -7.23 6.28
CA ALA A 116 6.45 -7.62 5.78
C ALA A 116 6.73 -7.17 4.34
N GLY A 117 5.68 -6.96 3.53
CA GLY A 117 5.79 -6.44 2.17
C GLY A 117 6.16 -4.95 2.07
N LEU A 118 6.21 -4.22 3.19
CA LEU A 118 6.56 -2.80 3.22
C LEU A 118 7.80 -2.54 4.09
N SER A 119 8.54 -1.50 3.78
CA SER A 119 9.72 -1.06 4.52
C SER A 119 9.76 0.47 4.68
N TYR A 120 10.08 0.97 5.89
CA TYR A 120 10.23 2.42 6.12
C TYR A 120 11.45 3.01 5.41
N CYS A 121 11.28 4.17 4.78
CA CYS A 121 12.36 5.00 4.22
C CYS A 121 12.99 5.88 5.29
N LYS A 122 13.13 5.57 6.45
CA LYS A 122 13.71 6.21 7.66
C LYS A 122 14.29 7.63 7.51
N ASN A 123 14.20 8.41 8.58
CA ASN A 123 14.70 9.79 8.71
C ASN A 123 13.96 10.83 7.84
N ASP A 124 12.69 10.60 7.55
CA ASP A 124 11.85 11.49 6.75
C ASP A 124 10.53 11.87 7.44
N VAL A 125 10.36 11.51 8.70
CA VAL A 125 9.15 11.85 9.47
C VAL A 125 9.04 13.35 9.65
N LYS A 126 7.90 13.89 9.25
CA LYS A 126 7.55 15.31 9.40
C LYS A 126 6.20 15.43 10.10
N ILE A 127 6.09 16.35 11.07
CA ILE A 127 4.86 16.64 11.79
C ILE A 127 4.49 18.11 11.55
N GLU A 128 3.26 18.34 11.12
CA GLU A 128 2.71 19.68 10.87
C GLU A 128 1.45 19.89 11.71
N PHE A 129 1.29 21.09 12.22
CA PHE A 129 0.12 21.49 13.00
C PHE A 129 -0.66 22.56 12.26
N PHE A 130 -1.97 22.39 12.18
CA PHE A 130 -2.88 23.28 11.46
C PHE A 130 -4.04 23.72 12.35
N ARG A 131 -4.57 24.93 12.09
CA ARG A 131 -5.75 25.44 12.80
C ARG A 131 -7.05 24.75 12.41
N SER A 132 -7.08 24.17 11.21
CA SER A 132 -8.26 23.49 10.66
C SER A 132 -7.90 22.17 10.00
N SER A 133 -8.91 21.33 9.79
CA SER A 133 -8.77 20.04 9.09
C SER A 133 -8.50 20.17 7.59
N SER A 134 -8.60 21.38 7.01
CA SER A 134 -8.25 21.62 5.61
C SER A 134 -6.74 21.55 5.33
N CYS A 135 -5.92 21.62 6.37
CA CYS A 135 -4.46 21.48 6.31
C CYS A 135 -3.79 22.34 5.21
N THR A 136 -4.28 23.57 5.00
CA THR A 136 -3.73 24.51 4.03
C THR A 136 -2.50 25.24 4.58
N GLU A 137 -1.65 25.76 3.69
CA GLU A 137 -0.48 26.55 4.07
C GLU A 137 -0.84 27.75 4.94
N ASP A 138 -1.98 28.41 4.68
CA ASP A 138 -2.46 29.58 5.43
C ASP A 138 -2.91 29.21 6.86
N ASP A 139 -3.32 27.97 7.07
CA ASP A 139 -3.75 27.45 8.37
C ASP A 139 -2.60 26.82 9.16
N ARG A 140 -1.43 26.61 8.53
CA ARG A 140 -0.31 25.95 9.18
C ARG A 140 0.28 26.82 10.31
N ILE A 141 0.40 26.24 11.49
CA ILE A 141 0.95 26.87 12.68
C ILE A 141 2.47 26.68 12.71
N THR A 142 2.91 25.43 12.60
CA THR A 142 4.33 25.06 12.70
C THR A 142 4.60 23.72 11.98
N VAL A 143 5.88 23.48 11.76
CA VAL A 143 6.41 22.24 11.21
C VAL A 143 7.53 21.75 12.13
N TRP A 144 7.50 20.49 12.49
CA TRP A 144 8.58 19.81 13.17
C TRP A 144 9.17 18.73 12.26
N ASN A 145 10.47 18.72 12.14
CA ASN A 145 11.21 17.71 11.41
C ASN A 145 11.90 16.74 12.36
N GLU A 146 12.19 15.56 11.89
CA GLU A 146 12.98 14.61 12.64
C GLU A 146 14.34 15.24 13.01
N GLY A 147 14.70 15.17 14.28
CA GLY A 147 15.91 15.84 14.82
C GLY A 147 15.68 17.21 15.48
N ASP A 148 14.50 17.84 15.37
CA ASP A 148 14.20 19.13 16.02
C ASP A 148 14.04 19.01 17.55
N GLY A 149 14.08 17.80 18.10
CA GLY A 149 13.96 17.53 19.54
C GLY A 149 12.52 17.60 20.08
N LYS A 150 11.52 17.88 19.23
CA LYS A 150 10.11 17.97 19.61
C LYS A 150 9.41 16.62 19.67
N PHE A 151 9.88 15.68 18.91
CA PHE A 151 9.47 14.29 18.91
C PHE A 151 10.68 13.37 18.71
N SER A 152 10.51 12.10 18.99
CA SER A 152 11.47 11.04 18.73
C SER A 152 10.85 9.98 17.87
N VAL A 153 11.64 9.40 16.98
CA VAL A 153 11.27 8.25 16.16
C VAL A 153 12.13 7.08 16.59
N SER A 154 11.52 5.94 16.84
CA SER A 154 12.19 4.68 17.10
C SER A 154 11.66 3.60 16.15
N TYR A 155 12.57 2.76 15.62
CA TYR A 155 12.24 1.64 14.77
C TYR A 155 12.53 0.33 15.51
N ASN A 156 11.57 -0.58 15.48
CA ASN A 156 11.66 -1.89 16.12
C ASN A 156 12.14 -2.95 15.12
N ASP A 157 12.61 -4.10 15.63
CA ASP A 157 13.07 -5.24 14.79
C ASP A 157 11.93 -5.90 13.99
N THR A 158 10.71 -5.88 14.50
CA THR A 158 9.48 -6.11 13.73
C THR A 158 9.22 -4.83 12.93
N PRO A 159 8.72 -4.84 11.68
CA PRO A 159 8.54 -3.62 10.92
C PRO A 159 7.54 -2.68 11.62
N GLY A 160 8.03 -1.97 12.63
CA GLY A 160 7.30 -1.04 13.47
C GLY A 160 8.07 0.25 13.71
N MET A 161 7.34 1.37 13.77
CA MET A 161 7.86 2.70 14.03
C MET A 161 7.03 3.35 15.14
N THR A 162 7.69 3.92 16.14
CA THR A 162 7.02 4.71 17.17
C THR A 162 7.45 6.15 17.09
N ILE A 163 6.49 7.04 16.85
CA ILE A 163 6.64 8.50 16.86
C ILE A 163 6.07 9.01 18.17
N SER A 164 6.93 9.52 19.05
CA SER A 164 6.53 9.98 20.39
C SER A 164 6.90 11.43 20.62
N MET A 165 5.97 12.24 21.10
CA MET A 165 6.25 13.62 21.50
C MET A 165 7.19 13.62 22.71
N THR A 166 8.23 14.44 22.64
CA THR A 166 9.15 14.65 23.77
C THR A 166 8.51 15.57 24.81
N ALA A 167 9.16 15.73 25.96
CA ALA A 167 8.74 16.69 26.98
C ALA A 167 8.65 18.12 26.40
N ASP A 168 9.58 18.51 25.53
CA ASP A 168 9.58 19.82 24.87
C ASP A 168 8.45 19.96 23.83
N GLY A 169 8.15 18.89 23.09
CA GLY A 169 7.02 18.83 22.18
C GLY A 169 5.69 18.92 22.92
N LEU A 170 5.51 18.13 23.99
CA LEU A 170 4.32 18.17 24.83
C LEU A 170 4.13 19.54 25.51
N ALA A 171 5.21 20.18 25.95
CA ALA A 171 5.13 21.53 26.51
C ALA A 171 4.62 22.56 25.49
N GLU A 172 5.03 22.45 24.24
CA GLU A 172 4.55 23.32 23.16
C GLU A 172 3.09 23.04 22.79
N ILE A 173 2.70 21.76 22.69
CA ILE A 173 1.32 21.34 22.44
C ILE A 173 0.38 21.84 23.55
N ASN A 174 0.75 21.61 24.82
CA ASN A 174 -0.07 21.98 25.95
C ASN A 174 -0.18 23.50 26.12
N GLY A 175 0.82 24.25 25.73
CA GLY A 175 0.90 25.70 25.93
C GLY A 175 1.06 26.08 27.37
N SER A 176 0.90 27.35 27.67
CA SER A 176 1.00 27.93 29.02
C SER A 176 -0.29 28.63 29.41
N PHE A 177 -0.98 28.12 30.42
CA PHE A 177 -2.12 28.77 31.05
C PHE A 177 -1.72 29.63 32.24
N ALA A 178 -0.48 30.11 32.28
CA ALA A 178 0.12 30.75 33.45
C ALA A 178 -0.55 32.08 33.89
N VAL A 179 -1.46 32.65 33.09
CA VAL A 179 -2.15 33.89 33.49
C VAL A 179 -3.60 33.85 33.00
N TYR A 180 -4.52 33.60 33.94
CA TYR A 180 -5.95 33.83 33.75
C TYR A 180 -6.25 35.33 33.87
N THR A 181 -6.30 36.05 32.78
CA THR A 181 -7.12 37.27 32.70
C THR A 181 -8.36 36.94 31.87
N LYS A 182 -9.52 37.37 32.33
CA LYS A 182 -10.83 37.09 31.71
C LYS A 182 -10.95 37.59 30.26
N SER A 183 -10.00 38.38 29.78
CA SER A 183 -9.91 38.94 28.44
C SER A 183 -8.94 38.17 27.52
N ASP A 184 -8.05 37.34 28.08
CA ASP A 184 -6.99 36.67 27.33
C ASP A 184 -7.10 35.15 27.48
N MET A 185 -8.24 34.58 27.11
CA MET A 185 -8.33 33.14 26.81
C MET A 185 -7.56 32.84 25.48
N ILE A 186 -6.35 33.32 25.40
CA ILE A 186 -5.45 32.91 24.34
C ILE A 186 -4.89 31.57 24.77
N ASN A 187 -5.48 30.53 24.26
CA ASN A 187 -4.86 29.21 24.29
C ASN A 187 -3.54 29.33 23.53
N SER A 188 -2.44 29.36 24.23
CA SER A 188 -1.11 29.45 23.64
C SER A 188 -0.58 28.08 23.17
N GLY A 189 -1.38 27.02 23.27
CA GLY A 189 -1.04 25.66 22.80
C GLY A 189 -1.75 25.31 21.51
N TYR A 190 -1.74 24.01 21.21
CA TYR A 190 -2.32 23.44 19.99
C TYR A 190 -3.64 22.68 20.25
N SER A 191 -4.39 23.07 21.28
CA SER A 191 -5.71 22.52 21.57
C SER A 191 -6.60 22.52 20.33
N ASP A 192 -7.26 21.42 20.07
CA ASP A 192 -8.20 21.24 18.95
C ASP A 192 -7.61 21.47 17.55
N CYS A 193 -6.28 21.58 17.44
CA CYS A 193 -5.58 21.70 16.17
C CYS A 193 -5.50 20.35 15.45
N THR A 194 -5.38 20.38 14.13
CA THR A 194 -5.12 19.19 13.31
C THR A 194 -3.61 18.95 13.26
N VAL A 195 -3.22 17.70 13.48
CA VAL A 195 -1.86 17.18 13.33
C VAL A 195 -1.80 16.35 12.05
N ARG A 196 -0.86 16.66 11.19
CA ARG A 196 -0.52 15.85 10.03
C ARG A 196 0.89 15.29 10.18
N ILE A 197 1.02 13.98 10.13
CA ILE A 197 2.31 13.30 10.11
C ILE A 197 2.48 12.70 8.74
N THR A 198 3.64 12.90 8.12
CA THR A 198 4.00 12.28 6.85
C THR A 198 5.35 11.59 6.96
N TYR A 199 5.47 10.47 6.28
CA TYR A 199 6.71 9.68 6.12
C TYR A 199 6.57 8.79 4.88
N SER A 200 7.66 8.16 4.47
CA SER A 200 7.66 7.30 3.29
C SER A 200 7.95 5.83 3.64
N ALA A 201 7.36 4.95 2.85
CA ALA A 201 7.63 3.52 2.85
C ALA A 201 7.85 3.04 1.41
N LYS A 202 8.46 1.86 1.27
CA LYS A 202 8.63 1.18 -0.02
C LYS A 202 7.94 -0.15 -0.02
N LEU A 203 7.35 -0.50 -1.17
CA LEU A 203 6.85 -1.84 -1.43
C LEU A 203 8.04 -2.75 -1.77
N ASN A 204 8.24 -3.81 -0.98
CA ASN A 204 9.43 -4.66 -1.09
C ASN A 204 9.42 -5.51 -2.37
N PRO A 205 10.52 -5.52 -3.14
CA PRO A 205 10.63 -6.29 -4.37
C PRO A 205 11.12 -7.74 -4.10
N ASP A 206 10.47 -8.45 -3.20
CA ASP A 206 10.85 -9.80 -2.81
C ASP A 206 9.64 -10.66 -2.36
N LYS A 207 9.90 -11.84 -1.86
CA LYS A 207 8.89 -12.80 -1.42
C LYS A 207 8.01 -12.36 -0.24
N SER A 208 8.34 -11.26 0.42
CA SER A 208 7.49 -10.68 1.47
C SER A 208 6.31 -9.87 0.90
N LEU A 209 6.37 -9.53 -0.39
CA LEU A 209 5.30 -8.86 -1.12
C LEU A 209 4.05 -9.73 -1.17
N VAL A 210 2.93 -9.19 -0.74
CA VAL A 210 1.61 -9.79 -0.91
C VAL A 210 0.95 -9.21 -2.15
N CYS A 211 0.56 -10.08 -3.09
CA CYS A 211 -0.25 -9.69 -4.24
C CYS A 211 -1.73 -10.02 -3.97
N GLY A 212 -2.65 -9.17 -4.43
CA GLY A 212 -4.08 -9.40 -4.38
C GLY A 212 -4.83 -8.66 -3.30
N ASP A 213 -6.05 -9.13 -3.02
CA ASP A 213 -7.07 -8.41 -2.25
C ASP A 213 -6.84 -8.35 -0.73
N ASP A 214 -5.83 -9.00 -0.17
CA ASP A 214 -5.39 -8.74 1.21
C ASP A 214 -4.48 -7.50 1.30
N GLY A 215 -3.73 -7.20 0.23
CA GLY A 215 -2.79 -6.09 0.16
C GLY A 215 -1.65 -6.17 1.19
N ASN A 216 -0.87 -5.10 1.26
CA ASN A 216 0.20 -4.92 2.23
C ASN A 216 -0.25 -3.82 3.21
N SER A 217 -0.58 -4.19 4.44
CA SER A 217 -1.19 -3.28 5.39
C SER A 217 -0.18 -2.37 6.09
N ASN A 218 -0.65 -1.18 6.46
CA ASN A 218 0.05 -0.23 7.29
C ASN A 218 -0.91 0.29 8.37
N ASN A 219 -0.72 -0.15 9.58
CA ASN A 219 -1.60 0.11 10.71
C ASN A 219 -0.99 1.16 11.64
N VAL A 220 -1.82 1.99 12.26
CA VAL A 220 -1.40 2.96 13.26
C VAL A 220 -2.27 2.89 14.51
N VAL A 221 -1.62 2.98 15.67
CA VAL A 221 -2.28 3.16 16.97
C VAL A 221 -1.86 4.52 17.52
N LEU A 222 -2.83 5.43 17.67
CA LEU A 222 -2.65 6.64 18.47
C LEU A 222 -2.81 6.28 19.95
N VAL A 223 -1.83 6.64 20.76
CA VAL A 223 -1.85 6.51 22.23
C VAL A 223 -1.69 7.87 22.85
N TRP A 224 -2.61 8.23 23.78
CA TRP A 224 -2.45 9.46 24.52
C TRP A 224 -2.85 9.32 25.99
N LYS A 225 -2.35 10.20 26.81
CA LYS A 225 -2.64 10.25 28.23
C LYS A 225 -2.71 11.70 28.70
N ARG A 226 -3.65 11.98 29.61
CA ARG A 226 -3.83 13.30 30.23
C ARG A 226 -3.37 13.30 31.68
N THR A 227 -3.05 14.48 32.21
CA THR A 227 -2.64 14.65 33.62
C THR A 227 -3.68 14.15 34.61
N ASN A 228 -4.96 14.33 34.32
CA ASN A 228 -6.08 13.89 35.19
C ASN A 228 -6.47 12.43 35.01
N SER A 229 -5.80 11.68 34.15
CA SER A 229 -6.09 10.25 33.85
C SER A 229 -4.95 9.34 34.26
N ILE A 230 -5.27 8.19 34.81
CA ILE A 230 -4.32 7.09 35.01
C ILE A 230 -4.28 6.18 33.78
N TYR A 231 -5.26 6.34 32.87
CA TYR A 231 -5.42 5.51 31.69
C TYR A 231 -4.73 6.09 30.46
N TYR A 232 -4.30 5.22 29.58
CA TYR A 232 -3.94 5.50 28.21
C TYR A 232 -5.15 5.27 27.33
N ASP A 233 -5.55 6.26 26.59
CA ASP A 233 -6.62 6.15 25.61
C ASP A 233 -5.99 5.82 24.25
N THR A 234 -6.70 5.05 23.41
CA THR A 234 -6.18 4.58 22.11
C THR A 234 -7.22 4.72 21.01
N LEU A 235 -6.75 5.05 19.81
CA LEU A 235 -7.46 4.93 18.55
C LEU A 235 -6.60 4.15 17.57
N VAL A 236 -7.23 3.50 16.59
CA VAL A 236 -6.53 2.77 15.53
C VAL A 236 -7.11 3.13 14.17
N ASP A 237 -6.26 3.03 13.15
CA ASP A 237 -6.65 3.12 11.75
C ASP A 237 -5.61 2.41 10.88
N ASP A 238 -5.97 2.11 9.62
CA ASP A 238 -5.08 1.44 8.69
C ASP A 238 -5.23 1.95 7.25
N CYS A 239 -4.27 1.60 6.43
CA CYS A 239 -4.33 1.74 4.99
C CYS A 239 -3.60 0.57 4.34
N HIS A 240 -3.88 0.31 3.06
CA HIS A 240 -3.35 -0.84 2.34
C HIS A 240 -2.72 -0.44 1.00
N VAL A 241 -1.60 -1.08 0.67
CA VAL A 241 -0.95 -0.98 -0.64
C VAL A 241 -1.10 -2.31 -1.37
N TYR A 242 -1.68 -2.26 -2.56
CA TYR A 242 -1.99 -3.43 -3.37
C TYR A 242 -1.02 -3.57 -4.53
N SER A 243 -0.72 -4.80 -4.86
CA SER A 243 0.09 -5.17 -6.01
C SER A 243 -0.42 -6.48 -6.61
N TYR A 244 -0.07 -6.75 -7.85
CA TYR A 244 -0.59 -7.87 -8.63
C TYR A 244 0.54 -8.59 -9.35
N GLY A 245 0.19 -9.69 -10.01
CA GLY A 245 1.13 -10.46 -10.80
C GLY A 245 0.53 -11.00 -12.09
N VAL A 246 1.43 -11.54 -12.92
CA VAL A 246 1.08 -12.21 -14.19
C VAL A 246 1.78 -13.55 -14.23
N ASP A 247 1.04 -14.63 -14.47
CA ASP A 247 1.58 -15.98 -14.75
C ASP A 247 1.36 -16.34 -16.20
N LEU A 248 2.43 -16.21 -16.99
CA LEU A 248 2.46 -16.58 -18.40
C LEU A 248 2.93 -18.02 -18.54
N THR A 249 2.04 -18.91 -18.97
CA THR A 249 2.37 -20.29 -19.36
C THR A 249 2.73 -20.35 -20.83
N LYS A 250 3.98 -20.72 -21.14
CA LYS A 250 4.47 -20.88 -22.50
C LYS A 250 4.28 -22.30 -22.99
N GLU A 251 3.69 -22.46 -24.16
CA GLU A 251 3.49 -23.73 -24.81
C GLU A 251 4.02 -23.72 -26.24
N PHE A 252 4.32 -24.94 -26.78
CA PHE A 252 4.72 -25.16 -28.14
C PHE A 252 3.77 -26.15 -28.83
N SER A 253 3.30 -25.81 -30.02
CA SER A 253 2.52 -26.74 -30.82
C SER A 253 3.37 -27.97 -31.15
N GLY A 254 2.94 -29.15 -30.64
CA GLY A 254 3.67 -30.40 -30.77
C GLY A 254 4.71 -30.68 -29.68
N GLY A 255 4.77 -29.83 -28.63
CA GLY A 255 5.42 -30.13 -27.35
C GLY A 255 6.95 -30.27 -27.34
N GLN A 256 7.69 -29.65 -28.28
CA GLN A 256 9.14 -29.85 -28.45
C GLN A 256 9.93 -28.54 -28.62
N GLY A 257 9.52 -27.48 -27.97
CA GLY A 257 10.26 -26.24 -27.95
C GLY A 257 11.29 -26.16 -26.79
N ASP A 258 12.25 -25.32 -26.92
CA ASP A 258 13.26 -25.03 -25.90
C ASP A 258 12.88 -23.71 -25.19
N PHE A 259 12.34 -23.81 -23.98
CA PHE A 259 11.92 -22.66 -23.19
C PHE A 259 13.05 -21.68 -22.90
N SER A 260 14.31 -22.14 -22.82
CA SER A 260 15.47 -21.26 -22.60
C SER A 260 15.77 -20.30 -23.75
N LYS A 261 15.06 -20.44 -24.88
CA LYS A 261 15.18 -19.58 -26.06
C LYS A 261 14.04 -18.60 -26.22
N GLU A 262 13.09 -18.64 -25.29
CA GLU A 262 11.98 -17.70 -25.25
C GLU A 262 12.37 -16.45 -24.48
N GLU A 263 12.05 -15.28 -25.01
CA GLU A 263 12.24 -14.02 -24.32
C GLU A 263 11.02 -13.13 -24.54
N PHE A 264 10.52 -12.56 -23.45
CA PHE A 264 9.45 -11.58 -23.43
C PHE A 264 9.92 -10.27 -22.85
N LEU A 265 9.31 -9.17 -23.26
CA LEU A 265 9.37 -7.86 -22.60
C LEU A 265 7.99 -7.51 -22.07
N LEU A 266 7.95 -6.80 -20.96
CA LEU A 266 6.71 -6.26 -20.39
C LEU A 266 6.80 -4.72 -20.39
N TYR A 267 5.82 -4.09 -21.04
CA TYR A 267 5.72 -2.65 -21.15
C TYR A 267 4.44 -2.19 -20.46
N ASN A 268 4.56 -1.24 -19.52
CA ASN A 268 3.41 -0.56 -18.94
C ASN A 268 2.96 0.53 -19.93
N ASP A 269 1.80 0.33 -20.57
CA ASP A 269 1.26 1.23 -21.58
C ASP A 269 0.56 2.43 -20.95
N SER A 270 0.06 2.30 -19.71
CA SER A 270 -0.56 3.40 -18.97
C SER A 270 0.46 4.51 -18.67
N ASP A 271 1.66 4.14 -18.20
CA ASP A 271 2.69 5.05 -17.72
C ASP A 271 3.86 5.25 -18.70
N GLY A 272 3.96 4.41 -19.71
CA GLY A 272 4.91 4.59 -20.80
C GLY A 272 6.33 4.12 -20.50
N TYR A 273 6.54 3.04 -19.76
CA TYR A 273 7.84 2.49 -19.42
C TYR A 273 7.93 0.97 -19.58
N PHE A 274 9.13 0.43 -19.64
CA PHE A 274 9.39 -1.01 -19.56
C PHE A 274 9.63 -1.43 -18.11
N VAL A 275 9.03 -2.55 -17.72
CA VAL A 275 9.21 -3.16 -16.40
C VAL A 275 10.62 -3.73 -16.28
N THR A 276 11.28 -3.49 -15.15
CA THR A 276 12.50 -4.18 -14.73
C THR A 276 12.20 -5.11 -13.56
N ALA A 277 12.80 -6.30 -13.56
CA ALA A 277 12.58 -7.30 -12.53
C ALA A 277 13.83 -8.15 -12.32
N GLU A 278 13.95 -8.75 -11.14
CA GLU A 278 14.99 -9.73 -10.81
C GLU A 278 14.35 -11.10 -10.59
N LEU A 279 15.01 -12.15 -11.10
CA LEU A 279 14.58 -13.53 -10.93
C LEU A 279 15.08 -14.08 -9.59
N ASP A 280 14.17 -14.47 -8.70
CA ASP A 280 14.52 -15.37 -7.61
C ASP A 280 14.61 -16.81 -8.18
N GLU A 281 15.84 -17.27 -8.39
CA GLU A 281 16.10 -18.60 -8.95
C GLU A 281 15.59 -19.74 -8.04
N SER A 282 15.41 -19.50 -6.75
CA SER A 282 14.94 -20.52 -5.80
C SER A 282 13.45 -20.79 -5.91
N GLU A 283 12.68 -19.77 -6.27
CA GLU A 283 11.23 -19.81 -6.40
C GLU A 283 10.77 -19.82 -7.88
N GLY A 284 11.65 -19.38 -8.80
CA GLY A 284 11.31 -19.22 -10.21
C GLY A 284 10.41 -18.04 -10.49
N ILE A 285 10.44 -17.01 -9.61
CA ILE A 285 9.57 -15.83 -9.64
C ILE A 285 10.39 -14.59 -9.99
N TYR A 286 9.90 -13.78 -10.91
CA TYR A 286 10.40 -12.44 -11.17
C TYR A 286 9.71 -11.44 -10.26
N TYR A 287 10.48 -10.75 -9.41
CA TYR A 287 9.98 -9.61 -8.64
C TYR A 287 10.34 -8.31 -9.35
N VAL A 288 9.34 -7.47 -9.58
CA VAL A 288 9.54 -6.14 -10.17
C VAL A 288 10.47 -5.32 -9.27
N THR A 289 11.48 -4.69 -9.88
CA THR A 289 12.47 -3.88 -9.17
C THR A 289 12.44 -2.41 -9.59
N GLY A 290 11.56 -2.06 -10.52
CA GLY A 290 11.36 -0.71 -11.01
C GLY A 290 11.03 -0.69 -12.50
N HIS A 291 11.33 0.45 -13.13
CA HIS A 291 10.98 0.71 -14.51
C HIS A 291 12.08 1.44 -15.26
N ILE A 292 12.06 1.38 -16.59
CA ILE A 292 13.03 2.05 -17.47
C ILE A 292 12.35 2.50 -18.78
N PRO A 293 12.66 3.68 -19.30
CA PRO A 293 12.04 4.16 -20.54
C PRO A 293 12.54 3.43 -21.80
N GLY A 294 13.72 2.81 -21.72
CA GLY A 294 14.41 2.24 -22.88
C GLY A 294 14.25 0.73 -23.01
N ARG A 295 13.71 0.26 -24.15
CA ARG A 295 13.51 -1.17 -24.47
C ARG A 295 14.78 -2.02 -24.33
N ASN A 296 15.96 -1.47 -24.60
CA ASN A 296 17.20 -2.24 -24.63
C ASN A 296 17.68 -2.71 -23.27
N ASP A 297 17.34 -1.95 -22.22
CA ASP A 297 17.76 -2.19 -20.85
C ASP A 297 16.65 -2.83 -20.01
N ALA A 298 15.49 -3.09 -20.63
CA ALA A 298 14.36 -3.77 -20.00
C ALA A 298 14.69 -5.23 -19.67
N THR A 299 14.07 -5.75 -18.62
CA THR A 299 14.22 -7.17 -18.26
C THR A 299 13.69 -8.05 -19.38
N ARG A 300 14.47 -9.07 -19.75
CA ARG A 300 14.07 -10.15 -20.64
C ARG A 300 13.57 -11.31 -19.82
N PHE A 301 12.27 -11.48 -19.83
CA PHE A 301 11.62 -12.55 -19.09
C PHE A 301 11.75 -13.86 -19.87
N THR A 302 12.39 -14.86 -19.28
CA THR A 302 12.59 -16.18 -19.86
C THR A 302 11.82 -17.22 -19.04
N PRO A 303 11.05 -18.12 -19.67
CA PRO A 303 10.33 -19.15 -18.95
C PRO A 303 11.25 -20.08 -18.16
N THR A 304 10.77 -20.56 -17.05
CA THR A 304 11.36 -21.68 -16.31
C THR A 304 11.31 -22.98 -17.13
N ALA A 305 11.90 -24.05 -16.62
CA ALA A 305 11.99 -25.34 -17.35
C ALA A 305 10.62 -25.97 -17.63
N ASP A 306 9.59 -25.63 -16.91
CA ASP A 306 8.20 -26.05 -17.08
C ASP A 306 7.37 -25.11 -17.98
N GLY A 307 7.98 -24.00 -18.43
CA GLY A 307 7.34 -23.05 -19.36
C GLY A 307 6.64 -21.88 -18.68
N SER A 308 6.76 -21.68 -17.36
CA SER A 308 6.13 -20.57 -16.64
C SER A 308 7.03 -19.34 -16.56
N ILE A 309 6.44 -18.15 -16.68
CA ILE A 309 7.00 -16.84 -16.31
C ILE A 309 6.03 -16.22 -15.30
N LEU A 310 6.36 -16.31 -14.02
CA LEU A 310 5.59 -15.65 -12.97
C LEU A 310 6.27 -14.32 -12.61
N VAL A 311 5.55 -13.20 -12.82
CA VAL A 311 5.99 -11.84 -12.47
C VAL A 311 5.10 -11.32 -11.36
N LYS A 312 5.68 -10.84 -10.26
CA LYS A 312 4.99 -10.22 -9.14
C LYS A 312 5.46 -8.79 -8.91
N GLY A 313 4.56 -7.94 -8.40
CA GLY A 313 4.86 -6.55 -8.11
C GLY A 313 4.43 -5.60 -9.22
N LEU A 314 3.30 -5.87 -9.86
CA LEU A 314 2.66 -4.99 -10.85
C LEU A 314 1.50 -4.23 -10.19
N GLU A 315 1.20 -3.03 -10.68
CA GLU A 315 0.05 -2.24 -10.28
C GLU A 315 -1.18 -2.45 -11.20
N ASP A 316 -2.30 -1.81 -10.91
CA ASP A 316 -3.54 -1.90 -11.69
C ASP A 316 -3.47 -1.00 -12.95
N ASP A 317 -2.86 -1.52 -14.00
CA ASP A 317 -2.58 -0.84 -15.25
C ASP A 317 -2.79 -1.70 -16.50
N THR A 318 -2.51 -1.11 -17.64
CA THR A 318 -2.46 -1.79 -18.93
C THR A 318 -1.04 -2.14 -19.29
N TYR A 319 -0.76 -3.43 -19.44
CA TYR A 319 0.55 -3.93 -19.84
C TYR A 319 0.51 -4.55 -21.23
N ILE A 320 1.63 -4.45 -21.93
CA ILE A 320 1.85 -5.08 -23.24
C ILE A 320 3.00 -6.09 -23.11
N ALA A 321 2.68 -7.37 -23.24
CA ALA A 321 3.67 -8.45 -23.28
C ALA A 321 4.07 -8.72 -24.74
N THR A 322 5.35 -8.46 -25.07
CA THR A 322 5.92 -8.64 -26.41
C THR A 322 6.87 -9.82 -26.42
N GLU A 323 6.61 -10.84 -27.22
CA GLU A 323 7.57 -11.93 -27.48
C GLU A 323 8.66 -11.43 -28.44
N ILE A 324 9.92 -11.39 -27.99
CA ILE A 324 11.04 -10.87 -28.78
C ILE A 324 11.96 -11.97 -29.33
N GLN A 325 11.89 -13.18 -28.76
CA GLN A 325 12.62 -14.34 -29.20
C GLN A 325 11.84 -15.61 -28.94
N THR A 326 11.91 -16.58 -29.86
CA THR A 326 11.29 -17.92 -29.72
C THR A 326 12.24 -19.03 -30.11
N ALA A 327 11.88 -20.25 -29.71
CA ALA A 327 12.66 -21.48 -30.00
C ALA A 327 12.81 -21.76 -31.52
N ASN A 328 13.92 -22.35 -31.89
CA ASN A 328 14.21 -22.70 -33.29
C ASN A 328 13.11 -23.58 -33.89
N GLY A 329 12.62 -23.18 -35.05
CA GLY A 329 11.56 -23.91 -35.79
C GLY A 329 10.14 -23.47 -35.39
N TYR A 330 10.00 -22.50 -34.52
CA TYR A 330 8.74 -21.84 -34.16
C TYR A 330 8.68 -20.42 -34.70
N THR A 331 7.49 -19.88 -34.81
CA THR A 331 7.27 -18.50 -35.23
C THR A 331 6.91 -17.64 -34.04
N LEU A 332 7.47 -16.45 -33.98
CA LEU A 332 7.09 -15.40 -33.02
C LEU A 332 5.58 -15.13 -33.09
N LEU A 333 5.01 -14.70 -32.00
CA LEU A 333 3.66 -14.15 -31.99
C LEU A 333 3.57 -13.03 -33.01
N ARG A 334 2.43 -12.95 -33.68
CA ARG A 334 2.15 -11.92 -34.67
C ARG A 334 1.85 -10.58 -34.01
N ASP A 335 1.05 -10.64 -32.98
CA ASP A 335 0.51 -9.50 -32.27
C ASP A 335 0.99 -9.58 -30.80
N ASP A 336 1.26 -8.42 -30.20
CA ASP A 336 1.57 -8.33 -28.76
C ASP A 336 0.31 -8.64 -27.93
N ILE A 337 0.50 -9.09 -26.70
CA ILE A 337 -0.59 -9.45 -25.79
C ILE A 337 -0.87 -8.28 -24.87
N GLN A 338 -2.11 -7.81 -24.87
CA GLN A 338 -2.55 -6.79 -23.92
C GLN A 338 -3.10 -7.43 -22.63
N ILE A 339 -2.61 -6.98 -21.49
CA ILE A 339 -3.04 -7.38 -20.16
C ILE A 339 -3.54 -6.11 -19.46
N VAL A 340 -4.78 -6.13 -19.00
CA VAL A 340 -5.38 -5.01 -18.27
C VAL A 340 -5.73 -5.50 -16.87
N ILE A 341 -5.22 -4.85 -15.85
CA ILE A 341 -5.56 -5.07 -14.44
C ILE A 341 -6.33 -3.83 -13.99
N GLU A 342 -7.56 -4.05 -13.47
CA GLU A 342 -8.43 -2.98 -12.97
C GLU A 342 -8.76 -3.27 -11.50
N ALA A 343 -8.44 -2.36 -10.58
CA ALA A 343 -8.80 -2.46 -9.18
C ALA A 343 -10.02 -1.61 -8.86
N THR A 344 -10.86 -2.07 -7.96
CA THR A 344 -12.06 -1.37 -7.49
C THR A 344 -12.09 -1.39 -5.97
N GLU A 345 -12.21 -0.22 -5.37
CA GLU A 345 -12.34 -0.05 -3.94
C GLU A 345 -13.73 -0.45 -3.44
N SER A 346 -13.76 -1.18 -2.34
CA SER A 346 -14.97 -1.48 -1.59
C SER A 346 -14.75 -1.14 -0.12
N GLU A 347 -15.74 -0.52 0.50
CA GLU A 347 -15.76 -0.23 1.93
C GLU A 347 -16.31 -1.43 2.69
N ASN A 348 -15.55 -1.93 3.67
CA ASN A 348 -16.00 -2.91 4.65
C ASN A 348 -15.95 -2.29 6.04
N LEU A 349 -17.11 -2.22 6.69
CA LEU A 349 -17.18 -1.82 8.09
C LEU A 349 -16.79 -3.02 8.96
N CYS A 350 -15.74 -2.89 9.75
CA CYS A 350 -15.33 -3.91 10.70
C CYS A 350 -15.20 -3.35 12.12
N ASP A 351 -15.43 -4.20 13.12
CA ASP A 351 -15.19 -3.86 14.52
C ASP A 351 -13.74 -4.20 14.88
N ILE A 352 -12.97 -3.20 15.32
CA ILE A 352 -11.64 -3.45 15.87
C ILE A 352 -11.78 -3.92 17.32
N TYR A 353 -11.27 -5.09 17.60
CA TYR A 353 -11.23 -5.64 18.95
C TYR A 353 -10.01 -5.10 19.72
N VAL A 354 -10.24 -4.74 21.00
CA VAL A 354 -9.20 -4.25 21.94
C VAL A 354 -7.96 -5.16 22.01
N THR A 355 -8.13 -6.45 21.75
CA THR A 355 -7.05 -7.44 21.78
C THR A 355 -5.99 -7.17 20.71
N ASP A 356 -6.38 -6.67 19.54
CA ASP A 356 -5.49 -6.46 18.41
C ASP A 356 -4.59 -5.23 18.66
N VAL A 357 -5.19 -4.15 19.18
CA VAL A 357 -4.47 -2.95 19.62
C VAL A 357 -3.46 -3.27 20.73
N LEU A 358 -3.87 -4.06 21.74
CA LEU A 358 -3.00 -4.42 22.85
C LEU A 358 -1.81 -5.28 22.41
N GLY A 359 -1.97 -6.12 21.38
CA GLY A 359 -0.89 -6.91 20.78
C GLY A 359 0.21 -6.02 20.21
N VAL A 360 -0.16 -5.01 19.46
CA VAL A 360 0.77 -4.02 18.88
C VAL A 360 1.52 -3.25 19.98
N LEU A 361 0.79 -2.71 20.97
CA LEU A 361 1.39 -1.92 22.04
C LEU A 361 2.31 -2.74 22.96
N GLN A 362 2.04 -4.02 23.17
CA GLN A 362 2.90 -4.88 23.97
C GLN A 362 4.23 -5.23 23.32
N ASN A 363 4.29 -5.15 21.99
CA ASN A 363 5.53 -5.31 21.23
C ASN A 363 6.36 -4.03 21.20
N ASP A 364 5.78 -2.87 21.58
CA ASP A 364 6.50 -1.62 21.71
C ASP A 364 7.17 -1.51 23.10
N LEU A 365 8.47 -1.33 23.13
CA LEU A 365 9.25 -1.24 24.37
C LEU A 365 8.76 -0.15 25.32
N ARG A 366 8.17 0.92 24.83
CA ARG A 366 7.64 2.04 25.61
C ARG A 366 6.40 1.65 26.41
N TYR A 367 5.57 0.77 25.85
CA TYR A 367 4.28 0.39 26.42
C TYR A 367 4.24 -1.05 26.94
N ALA A 368 5.28 -1.84 26.72
CA ALA A 368 5.35 -3.24 27.11
C ALA A 368 5.08 -3.51 28.60
N ASP A 369 5.54 -2.58 29.45
CA ASP A 369 5.39 -2.69 30.91
C ASP A 369 4.09 -2.05 31.43
N VAL A 370 3.28 -1.42 30.59
CA VAL A 370 2.01 -0.82 31.00
C VAL A 370 0.97 -1.93 31.21
N PRO A 371 0.37 -2.05 32.43
CA PRO A 371 -0.63 -3.05 32.68
C PRO A 371 -1.82 -2.95 31.72
N LYS A 372 -2.26 -4.07 31.15
CA LYS A 372 -3.40 -4.14 30.19
C LYS A 372 -4.65 -3.40 30.65
N GLY A 373 -4.95 -3.43 31.95
CA GLY A 373 -6.11 -2.74 32.51
C GLY A 373 -6.01 -1.20 32.56
N LEU A 374 -4.88 -0.63 32.18
CA LEU A 374 -4.69 0.83 32.08
C LEU A 374 -4.90 1.37 30.65
N TYR A 375 -5.15 0.52 29.67
CA TYR A 375 -5.57 0.96 28.34
C TYR A 375 -7.09 1.04 28.28
N LYS A 376 -7.60 2.16 27.82
CA LYS A 376 -8.99 2.33 27.42
C LYS A 376 -9.05 2.44 25.90
N ASN A 377 -9.69 1.48 25.29
CA ASN A 377 -10.17 1.65 23.93
C ASN A 377 -11.28 2.68 23.95
N MET A 378 -11.06 3.78 23.27
CA MET A 378 -12.16 4.66 22.95
C MET A 378 -13.10 3.91 22.01
N PRO A 379 -14.42 3.96 22.21
CA PRO A 379 -15.35 3.28 21.31
C PRO A 379 -15.27 3.93 19.93
N GLN A 380 -14.46 3.34 19.08
CA GLN A 380 -14.56 3.54 17.65
C GLN A 380 -15.75 2.72 17.20
N LYS A 381 -16.82 3.38 16.81
CA LYS A 381 -18.05 2.69 16.44
C LYS A 381 -17.91 1.87 15.17
N HIS A 382 -17.05 2.30 14.26
CA HIS A 382 -16.70 1.62 13.01
C HIS A 382 -15.32 2.07 12.58
N LEU A 383 -14.43 1.16 12.32
CA LEU A 383 -13.30 1.40 11.45
C LEU A 383 -13.80 1.17 10.02
N GLU A 384 -13.74 2.18 9.21
CA GLU A 384 -13.94 2.04 7.77
C GLU A 384 -12.71 1.32 7.24
N HIS A 385 -12.90 0.07 6.81
CA HIS A 385 -11.84 -0.71 6.22
C HIS A 385 -12.08 -0.80 4.72
N TYR A 386 -11.15 -0.28 3.94
CA TYR A 386 -11.24 -0.24 2.50
C TYR A 386 -10.39 -1.35 1.89
N LEU A 387 -10.97 -2.09 0.96
CA LEU A 387 -10.30 -3.18 0.25
C LEU A 387 -10.39 -2.93 -1.26
N LEU A 388 -9.33 -3.28 -1.98
CA LEU A 388 -9.33 -3.31 -3.44
C LEU A 388 -9.57 -4.74 -3.92
N THR A 389 -10.54 -4.89 -4.82
CA THR A 389 -10.77 -6.13 -5.54
C THR A 389 -10.40 -5.92 -7.00
N ALA A 390 -9.47 -6.74 -7.52
CA ALA A 390 -9.02 -6.62 -8.89
C ALA A 390 -9.77 -7.55 -9.85
N SER A 391 -9.85 -7.12 -11.09
CA SER A 391 -10.27 -7.93 -12.24
C SER A 391 -9.28 -7.74 -13.39
N ALA A 392 -9.17 -8.73 -14.27
CA ALA A 392 -8.24 -8.65 -15.38
C ALA A 392 -8.87 -9.03 -16.72
N LYS A 393 -8.29 -8.48 -17.79
CA LYS A 393 -8.59 -8.83 -19.18
C LYS A 393 -7.29 -9.15 -19.91
N VAL A 394 -7.29 -10.20 -20.72
CA VAL A 394 -6.23 -10.54 -21.65
C VAL A 394 -6.80 -10.47 -23.07
N ASP A 395 -6.21 -9.62 -23.92
CA ASP A 395 -6.71 -9.33 -25.28
C ASP A 395 -8.21 -9.00 -25.31
N SER A 396 -8.65 -8.16 -24.38
CA SER A 396 -10.06 -7.75 -24.19
C SER A 396 -11.00 -8.86 -23.67
N ASN A 397 -10.49 -10.04 -23.37
CA ASN A 397 -11.27 -11.13 -22.79
C ASN A 397 -11.09 -11.10 -21.24
N THR A 398 -12.20 -11.07 -20.52
CA THR A 398 -12.15 -11.18 -19.06
C THR A 398 -11.56 -12.55 -18.65
N VAL A 399 -10.59 -12.52 -17.75
CA VAL A 399 -9.97 -13.72 -17.17
C VAL A 399 -10.22 -13.75 -15.66
N THR A 400 -10.29 -14.93 -15.08
CA THR A 400 -10.32 -15.10 -13.64
C THR A 400 -8.90 -15.07 -13.14
N MET A 401 -8.60 -14.18 -12.22
CA MET A 401 -7.29 -14.11 -11.57
C MET A 401 -7.13 -15.25 -10.56
N ASP A 402 -5.93 -15.78 -10.49
CA ASP A 402 -5.57 -16.83 -9.54
C ASP A 402 -5.20 -16.23 -8.16
N ALA A 403 -5.21 -17.09 -7.15
CA ALA A 403 -4.78 -16.72 -5.81
C ALA A 403 -3.25 -16.63 -5.70
N ASP A 404 -2.77 -15.73 -4.84
CA ASP A 404 -1.37 -15.70 -4.39
C ASP A 404 -1.35 -16.05 -2.90
N GLY A 405 -1.05 -17.30 -2.58
CA GLY A 405 -1.17 -17.81 -1.23
C GLY A 405 -2.63 -17.83 -0.75
N GLU A 406 -2.98 -16.99 0.23
CA GLU A 406 -4.35 -16.85 0.78
C GLU A 406 -5.15 -15.74 0.09
N SER A 407 -4.47 -14.82 -0.63
CA SER A 407 -5.10 -13.68 -1.33
C SER A 407 -5.72 -14.11 -2.64
N ALA A 408 -6.94 -13.68 -2.92
CA ALA A 408 -7.62 -13.88 -4.21
C ALA A 408 -7.37 -12.70 -5.16
N ASN A 409 -7.76 -12.87 -6.43
CA ASN A 409 -7.67 -11.83 -7.48
C ASN A 409 -6.28 -11.19 -7.60
N ALA A 410 -5.23 -12.00 -7.50
CA ALA A 410 -3.85 -11.55 -7.41
C ALA A 410 -3.06 -11.72 -8.71
N ILE A 411 -3.19 -12.85 -9.37
CA ILE A 411 -2.33 -13.28 -10.46
C ILE A 411 -3.15 -13.47 -11.74
N VAL A 412 -2.77 -12.78 -12.81
CA VAL A 412 -3.41 -12.88 -14.12
C VAL A 412 -2.85 -14.08 -14.88
N PRO A 413 -3.64 -15.15 -15.09
CA PRO A 413 -3.17 -16.29 -15.88
C PRO A 413 -3.30 -15.99 -17.37
N LEU A 414 -2.26 -16.35 -18.15
CA LEU A 414 -2.35 -16.34 -19.61
C LEU A 414 -1.50 -17.47 -20.21
N THR A 415 -1.93 -17.98 -21.36
CA THR A 415 -1.21 -19.04 -22.07
C THR A 415 -0.81 -18.56 -23.45
N VAL A 416 0.47 -18.75 -23.78
CA VAL A 416 1.06 -18.38 -25.06
C VAL A 416 1.51 -19.62 -25.81
N VAL A 417 0.95 -19.86 -26.99
CA VAL A 417 1.26 -21.02 -27.82
C VAL A 417 1.97 -20.62 -29.10
N ASN A 418 3.23 -21.03 -29.28
CA ASN A 418 3.92 -20.84 -30.55
C ASN A 418 3.68 -22.03 -31.49
N THR A 419 3.40 -21.70 -32.74
CA THR A 419 3.20 -22.68 -33.79
C THR A 419 4.52 -22.93 -34.52
N ARG A 420 4.68 -24.17 -34.99
CA ARG A 420 5.83 -24.51 -35.86
C ARG A 420 5.81 -23.68 -37.12
N GLY A 421 6.96 -23.11 -37.45
CA GLY A 421 7.17 -22.43 -38.71
C GLY A 421 6.99 -23.45 -39.88
N PHE A 422 6.40 -23.00 -40.97
CA PHE A 422 6.28 -23.81 -42.17
C PHE A 422 7.67 -23.98 -42.77
N ASN A 423 8.30 -25.13 -42.53
CA ASN A 423 9.48 -25.52 -43.31
C ASN A 423 9.03 -25.78 -44.73
N LEU A 424 9.29 -24.86 -45.65
CA LEU A 424 9.19 -25.14 -47.05
C LEU A 424 10.04 -26.40 -47.30
N PRO A 425 9.46 -27.44 -47.92
CA PRO A 425 10.27 -28.58 -48.30
C PRO A 425 11.46 -28.06 -49.09
N GLN A 426 12.68 -28.42 -48.70
CA GLN A 426 13.86 -28.12 -49.51
C GLN A 426 13.70 -28.84 -50.87
N THR A 427 13.04 -28.16 -51.81
CA THR A 427 12.85 -28.62 -53.18
C THR A 427 14.17 -28.59 -53.97
N GLY A 428 15.32 -28.36 -53.30
CA GLY A 428 16.66 -28.30 -53.90
C GLY A 428 17.56 -29.50 -53.64
N GLY A 429 17.11 -30.53 -52.89
CA GLY A 429 17.92 -31.71 -52.62
C GLY A 429 17.81 -32.76 -53.73
N HIS A 430 18.88 -33.20 -54.31
CA HIS A 430 19.12 -34.32 -55.26
C HIS A 430 18.27 -34.41 -56.54
N GLY A 431 17.07 -33.83 -56.62
CA GLY A 431 16.20 -33.91 -57.79
C GLY A 431 16.72 -33.06 -58.97
N THR A 432 17.18 -31.86 -58.76
CA THR A 432 17.62 -30.95 -59.81
C THR A 432 18.91 -31.43 -60.49
N TRP A 433 19.82 -32.08 -59.78
CA TRP A 433 21.02 -32.68 -60.39
C TRP A 433 20.69 -33.84 -61.34
N MET A 434 19.76 -34.73 -61.00
CA MET A 434 19.32 -35.83 -61.88
C MET A 434 18.68 -35.31 -63.16
N TYR A 435 17.84 -34.28 -63.11
CA TYR A 435 17.25 -33.64 -64.29
C TYR A 435 18.27 -32.90 -65.12
N GLY A 436 19.27 -32.27 -64.50
CA GLY A 436 20.39 -31.63 -65.18
C GLY A 436 21.26 -32.65 -65.95
N VAL A 437 21.59 -33.78 -65.30
CA VAL A 437 22.35 -34.89 -65.99
C VAL A 437 21.53 -35.52 -67.08
N ALA A 438 20.26 -35.86 -66.86
CA ALA A 438 19.41 -36.40 -67.88
C ALA A 438 19.22 -35.50 -69.10
N GLY A 439 19.04 -34.20 -68.88
CA GLY A 439 18.97 -33.18 -69.93
C GLY A 439 20.24 -33.02 -70.70
N THR A 440 21.41 -33.09 -70.07
CA THR A 440 22.71 -33.05 -70.74
C THR A 440 22.96 -34.28 -71.59
N VAL A 441 22.62 -35.47 -71.09
CA VAL A 441 22.74 -36.75 -71.87
C VAL A 441 21.84 -36.72 -73.12
N LEU A 442 20.60 -36.22 -72.99
CA LEU A 442 19.72 -36.09 -74.16
C LEU A 442 20.22 -35.08 -75.18
N MET A 443 20.79 -33.95 -74.76
CA MET A 443 21.41 -32.99 -75.68
C MET A 443 22.63 -33.57 -76.42
N VAL A 444 23.49 -34.36 -75.76
CA VAL A 444 24.67 -34.97 -76.36
C VAL A 444 24.18 -36.05 -77.33
N ALA A 445 23.21 -36.88 -76.99
CA ALA A 445 22.61 -37.89 -77.87
C ALA A 445 22.01 -37.24 -79.13
N ALA A 446 21.24 -36.17 -79.01
CA ALA A 446 20.70 -35.44 -80.15
C ALA A 446 21.81 -34.84 -81.07
N ALA A 447 22.86 -34.32 -80.51
CA ALA A 447 24.01 -33.77 -81.22
C ALA A 447 24.74 -34.90 -82.02
N ILE A 448 24.94 -36.10 -81.41
CA ILE A 448 25.54 -37.24 -82.06
C ILE A 448 24.69 -37.75 -83.25
N ILE A 449 23.37 -37.80 -83.05
CA ILE A 449 22.43 -38.23 -84.14
C ILE A 449 22.49 -37.21 -85.27
N LEU A 450 22.53 -35.92 -84.98
CA LEU A 450 22.56 -34.84 -85.97
C LEU A 450 23.88 -34.87 -86.79
N VAL A 451 25.00 -35.12 -86.12
CA VAL A 451 26.32 -35.24 -86.77
C VAL A 451 26.37 -36.49 -87.61
N SER A 452 25.83 -37.62 -87.15
CA SER A 452 25.75 -38.88 -87.88
C SER A 452 24.87 -38.78 -89.11
N ALA A 453 23.73 -38.11 -89.00
CA ALA A 453 22.85 -37.85 -90.14
C ALA A 453 23.47 -36.90 -91.17
N ARG A 454 24.23 -35.90 -90.72
CA ARG A 454 25.01 -35.06 -91.66
C ARG A 454 26.15 -35.78 -92.32
N ARG A 455 26.81 -36.72 -91.67
CA ARG A 455 27.85 -37.55 -92.27
C ARG A 455 27.26 -38.56 -93.30
N LYS A 456 26.11 -39.20 -93.06
CA LYS A 456 25.45 -40.02 -94.04
C LYS A 456 25.08 -39.25 -95.32
N LYS A 457 24.50 -38.03 -95.17
CA LYS A 457 24.20 -37.17 -96.36
C LYS A 457 25.43 -36.72 -97.14
N LYS A 458 26.66 -36.75 -96.57
CA LYS A 458 27.90 -36.42 -97.26
C LYS A 458 28.52 -37.62 -97.95
N LEU A 459 28.11 -38.84 -97.69
CA LEU A 459 28.55 -40.10 -98.31
C LEU A 459 27.61 -40.54 -99.49
N GLU A 460 26.46 -39.90 -99.58
CA GLU A 460 25.47 -40.12 -100.68
C GLU A 460 25.52 -39.05 -101.78
N LYS A 461 26.50 -38.15 -101.74
CA LYS A 461 26.87 -37.21 -102.81
C LYS A 461 28.28 -37.61 -103.34
#